data_c169ce76149e55cf62ff417ffbb33b6c
#
_entry.id   c169ce76149e55cf62ff417ffbb33b6c
#
_cell.length_a   1.000
_cell.length_b   1.000
_cell.length_c   1.000
_cell.angle_alpha   90.00
_cell.angle_beta   90.00
_cell.angle_gamma   90.00
#
_symmetry.space_group_name_H-M   'P 1'
#
loop_
_entity.id
_entity.type
_entity.pdbx_description
1 polymer ?
#
loop_
_entity_poly.entity_id
_entity_poly.type
_entity_poly.pdbx_seq_one_letter_code
_entity_poly.pdbx_strand_id
1 'polypeptide(L)'
;VPQYSSLKNNYTLLWDMPSNDGYIKVVSVMQKFFDQGISGNWSYNPTNYEDNQIPMEVMAQDLLSTYKYGWKTSYYQNTFDNKSDEVEETPPPVTDLISQIENEDETCESCAI
;
A
#
# COMPACT_ATOMS: atom_id res chain seq x y z
N VAL A 1 10.28 -19.95 -1.70
CA VAL A 1 11.74 -20.02 -1.77
C VAL A 1 12.13 -20.21 -3.23
N PRO A 2 12.76 -19.22 -3.87
CA PRO A 2 13.00 -19.24 -5.33
C PRO A 2 13.77 -20.47 -5.83
N GLN A 3 14.64 -21.04 -4.98
CA GLN A 3 15.46 -22.21 -5.33
C GLN A 3 14.65 -23.51 -5.41
N TYR A 4 13.45 -23.55 -4.91
CA TYR A 4 12.62 -24.76 -4.82
C TYR A 4 11.31 -24.56 -5.56
N SER A 5 11.35 -24.72 -6.87
CA SER A 5 10.16 -24.56 -7.73
C SER A 5 9.00 -25.49 -7.34
N SER A 6 9.31 -26.65 -6.76
CA SER A 6 8.29 -27.59 -6.26
C SER A 6 7.45 -27.06 -5.08
N LEU A 7 7.98 -26.07 -4.36
CA LEU A 7 7.28 -25.45 -3.24
C LEU A 7 6.49 -24.20 -3.65
N LYS A 8 6.57 -23.76 -4.90
CA LYS A 8 5.90 -22.54 -5.36
C LYS A 8 4.40 -22.54 -5.06
N ASN A 9 3.75 -23.67 -5.22
CA ASN A 9 2.31 -23.79 -4.98
C ASN A 9 1.91 -23.82 -3.50
N ASN A 10 2.88 -23.90 -2.59
CA ASN A 10 2.64 -23.87 -1.15
C ASN A 10 2.68 -22.44 -0.57
N TYR A 11 2.93 -21.44 -1.40
CA TYR A 11 2.96 -20.04 -1.02
C TYR A 11 1.82 -19.29 -1.70
N THR A 12 1.16 -18.44 -0.94
CA THR A 12 0.26 -17.42 -1.48
C THR A 12 1.04 -16.11 -1.50
N LEU A 13 1.23 -15.55 -2.67
CA LEU A 13 1.87 -14.24 -2.82
C LEU A 13 0.90 -13.15 -2.38
N LEU A 14 1.43 -11.97 -2.05
CA LEU A 14 0.66 -10.86 -1.53
C LEU A 14 -0.55 -10.50 -2.40
N TRP A 15 -0.34 -10.44 -3.71
CA TRP A 15 -1.37 -10.04 -4.66
C TRP A 15 -2.30 -11.19 -5.09
N ASP A 16 -1.97 -12.42 -4.72
CA ASP A 16 -2.79 -13.61 -4.95
C ASP A 16 -3.70 -13.93 -3.74
N MET A 17 -3.60 -13.14 -2.66
CA MET A 17 -4.49 -13.32 -1.52
C MET A 17 -5.93 -12.96 -1.89
N PRO A 18 -6.90 -13.84 -1.59
CA PRO A 18 -8.31 -13.58 -1.91
C PRO A 18 -8.93 -12.51 -1.01
N SER A 19 -8.36 -12.27 0.17
CA SER A 19 -8.82 -11.26 1.14
C SER A 19 -7.75 -10.97 2.20
N ASN A 20 -7.91 -9.88 2.93
CA ASN A 20 -7.07 -9.55 4.09
C ASN A 20 -7.46 -10.29 5.38
N ASP A 21 -8.55 -11.05 5.39
CA ASP A 21 -9.12 -11.66 6.62
C ASP A 21 -8.10 -12.53 7.37
N GLY A 22 -7.38 -13.39 6.67
CA GLY A 22 -6.34 -14.24 7.27
C GLY A 22 -5.20 -13.41 7.87
N TYR A 23 -4.74 -12.40 7.16
CA TYR A 23 -3.70 -11.47 7.62
C TYR A 23 -4.15 -10.69 8.86
N ILE A 24 -5.36 -10.11 8.85
CA ILE A 24 -5.95 -9.38 9.97
C ILE A 24 -6.01 -10.28 11.22
N LYS A 25 -6.47 -11.52 11.07
CA LYS A 25 -6.55 -12.46 12.18
C LYS A 25 -5.18 -12.80 12.77
N VAL A 26 -4.19 -13.08 11.94
CA VAL A 26 -2.83 -13.39 12.39
C VAL A 26 -2.21 -12.21 13.13
N VAL A 27 -2.25 -11.02 12.54
CA VAL A 27 -1.70 -9.81 13.17
C VAL A 27 -2.43 -9.47 14.46
N SER A 28 -3.75 -9.67 14.51
CA SER A 28 -4.55 -9.44 15.72
C SER A 28 -4.18 -10.40 16.87
N VAL A 29 -3.86 -11.65 16.55
CA VAL A 29 -3.35 -12.59 17.55
C VAL A 29 -1.99 -12.15 18.07
N MET A 30 -1.08 -11.76 17.17
CA MET A 30 0.23 -11.25 17.54
C MET A 30 0.12 -9.97 18.39
N GLN A 31 -0.79 -9.07 18.06
CA GLN A 31 -1.02 -7.82 18.78
C GLN A 31 -1.32 -8.01 20.27
N LYS A 32 -1.89 -9.15 20.66
CA LYS A 32 -2.17 -9.45 22.07
C LYS A 32 -0.92 -9.63 22.93
N PHE A 33 0.22 -9.86 22.31
CA PHE A 33 1.51 -10.08 22.97
C PHE A 33 2.43 -8.86 22.91
N PHE A 34 1.97 -7.76 22.28
CA PHE A 34 2.74 -6.53 22.13
C PHE A 34 1.98 -5.34 22.70
N ASP A 35 2.63 -4.56 23.55
CA ASP A 35 2.06 -3.32 24.09
C ASP A 35 1.91 -2.24 23.03
N GLN A 36 2.89 -2.14 22.14
CA GLN A 36 2.86 -1.22 21.02
C GLN A 36 1.93 -1.70 19.90
N GLY A 37 1.41 -0.78 19.11
CA GLY A 37 0.66 -1.12 17.91
C GLY A 37 1.56 -1.78 16.88
N ILE A 38 1.11 -2.91 16.31
CA ILE A 38 1.75 -3.51 15.15
C ILE A 38 1.25 -2.76 13.92
N SER A 39 2.13 -1.97 13.28
CA SER A 39 1.81 -1.31 12.02
C SER A 39 1.75 -2.35 10.90
N GLY A 40 0.59 -2.51 10.29
CA GLY A 40 0.42 -3.43 9.18
C GLY A 40 -0.36 -2.78 8.05
N ASN A 41 -0.19 -3.32 6.86
CA ASN A 41 -0.77 -2.78 5.65
C ASN A 41 -1.82 -3.74 5.10
N TRP A 42 -2.94 -3.21 4.67
CA TRP A 42 -3.89 -3.95 3.86
C TRP A 42 -3.44 -3.94 2.41
N SER A 43 -3.76 -5.00 1.70
CA SER A 43 -3.41 -5.15 0.29
C SER A 43 -4.61 -5.59 -0.50
N TYR A 44 -4.92 -4.85 -1.53
CA TYR A 44 -6.07 -5.10 -2.41
C TYR A 44 -5.60 -5.29 -3.84
N ASN A 45 -6.05 -6.37 -4.45
CA ASN A 45 -5.86 -6.58 -5.87
C ASN A 45 -7.19 -6.31 -6.60
N PRO A 46 -7.32 -5.20 -7.33
CA PRO A 46 -8.55 -4.86 -8.05
C PRO A 46 -9.00 -5.95 -9.03
N THR A 47 -8.06 -6.70 -9.60
CA THR A 47 -8.38 -7.76 -10.57
C THR A 47 -9.20 -8.91 -10.00
N ASN A 48 -9.31 -9.00 -8.67
CA ASN A 48 -10.15 -9.99 -7.98
C ASN A 48 -11.63 -9.58 -7.91
N TYR A 49 -11.98 -8.37 -8.37
CA TYR A 49 -13.33 -7.80 -8.28
C TYR A 49 -13.87 -7.43 -9.65
N GLU A 50 -15.20 -7.32 -9.75
CA GLU A 50 -15.87 -6.85 -10.95
C GLU A 50 -15.42 -5.42 -11.30
N ASP A 51 -15.29 -5.15 -12.58
CA ASP A 51 -14.85 -3.85 -13.12
C ASP A 51 -13.49 -3.35 -12.60
N ASN A 52 -12.67 -4.25 -12.03
CA ASN A 52 -11.40 -3.90 -11.38
C ASN A 52 -11.57 -2.80 -10.31
N GLN A 53 -12.70 -2.81 -9.62
CA GLN A 53 -13.00 -1.87 -8.55
C GLN A 53 -13.16 -2.61 -7.23
N ILE A 54 -12.47 -2.13 -6.20
CA ILE A 54 -12.55 -2.70 -4.86
C ILE A 54 -13.85 -2.20 -4.22
N PRO A 55 -14.82 -3.08 -3.88
CA PRO A 55 -16.05 -2.67 -3.24
C PRO A 55 -15.77 -2.00 -1.89
N MET A 56 -16.43 -0.89 -1.62
CA MET A 56 -16.34 -0.18 -0.33
C MET A 56 -16.74 -1.09 0.84
N GLU A 57 -17.66 -2.00 0.61
CA GLU A 57 -18.10 -3.00 1.60
C GLU A 57 -16.94 -3.88 2.08
N VAL A 58 -16.06 -4.32 1.18
CA VAL A 58 -14.88 -5.13 1.52
C VAL A 58 -13.94 -4.33 2.42
N MET A 59 -13.66 -3.08 2.08
CA MET A 59 -12.80 -2.21 2.88
C MET A 59 -13.41 -1.93 4.26
N ALA A 60 -14.72 -1.68 4.33
CA ALA A 60 -15.44 -1.48 5.57
C ALA A 60 -15.42 -2.75 6.44
N GLN A 61 -15.59 -3.93 5.84
CA GLN A 61 -15.54 -5.21 6.54
C GLN A 61 -14.15 -5.48 7.12
N ASP A 62 -13.08 -5.18 6.39
CA ASP A 62 -11.70 -5.31 6.86
C ASP A 62 -11.44 -4.39 8.06
N LEU A 63 -11.92 -3.13 7.99
CA LEU A 63 -11.81 -2.18 9.09
C LEU A 63 -12.56 -2.66 10.34
N LEU A 64 -13.80 -3.14 10.19
CA LEU A 64 -14.58 -3.68 11.29
C LEU A 64 -13.94 -4.93 11.89
N SER A 65 -13.38 -5.80 11.07
CA SER A 65 -12.64 -6.99 11.50
C SER A 65 -11.38 -6.62 12.28
N THR A 66 -10.64 -5.64 11.82
CA THR A 66 -9.46 -5.08 12.50
C THR A 66 -9.82 -4.61 13.91
N TYR A 67 -10.88 -3.82 14.01
CA TYR A 67 -11.39 -3.34 15.30
C TYR A 67 -11.88 -4.49 16.19
N LYS A 68 -12.69 -5.41 15.65
CA LYS A 68 -13.26 -6.55 16.35
C LYS A 68 -12.20 -7.46 16.98
N TYR A 69 -11.13 -7.72 16.24
CA TYR A 69 -10.06 -8.61 16.71
C TYR A 69 -8.97 -7.91 17.52
N GLY A 70 -9.02 -6.57 17.61
CA GLY A 70 -8.14 -5.78 18.47
C GLY A 70 -6.75 -5.51 17.89
N TRP A 71 -6.61 -5.50 16.57
CA TRP A 71 -5.40 -4.98 15.95
C TRP A 71 -5.42 -3.44 16.01
N LYS A 72 -4.35 -2.84 16.59
CA LYS A 72 -4.36 -1.43 16.98
C LYS A 72 -4.04 -0.47 15.84
N THR A 73 -3.25 -0.88 14.85
CA THR A 73 -2.70 0.05 13.85
C THR A 73 -2.71 -0.54 12.44
N SER A 74 -3.78 -0.29 11.70
CA SER A 74 -3.74 -0.40 10.23
C SER A 74 -3.11 0.87 9.67
N TYR A 75 -2.08 0.74 8.80
CA TYR A 75 -1.25 1.87 8.42
C TYR A 75 -1.48 2.30 6.97
N TYR A 76 -1.11 1.45 6.01
CA TYR A 76 -1.32 1.73 4.60
C TYR A 76 -2.35 0.81 3.97
N GLN A 77 -3.02 1.31 2.95
CA GLN A 77 -3.83 0.54 2.02
C GLN A 77 -3.10 0.49 0.68
N ASN A 78 -2.54 -0.66 0.36
CA ASN A 78 -1.82 -0.87 -0.90
C ASN A 78 -2.79 -1.45 -1.92
N THR A 79 -2.77 -0.89 -3.11
CA THR A 79 -3.54 -1.40 -4.25
C THR A 79 -2.58 -1.88 -5.31
N PHE A 80 -2.81 -3.09 -5.84
CA PHE A 80 -2.05 -3.61 -6.96
C PHE A 80 -2.33 -2.76 -8.20
N ASP A 81 -1.30 -2.15 -8.74
CA ASP A 81 -1.34 -1.45 -10.02
C ASP A 81 -0.76 -2.36 -11.10
N ASN A 82 -1.61 -2.76 -12.04
CA ASN A 82 -1.22 -3.61 -13.18
C ASN A 82 -0.45 -2.84 -14.27
N LYS A 83 -0.13 -1.58 -14.01
CA LYS A 83 0.80 -0.86 -14.87
C LYS A 83 2.16 -1.54 -14.67
N SER A 84 2.50 -2.44 -15.59
CA SER A 84 3.87 -2.85 -15.81
C SER A 84 4.72 -1.59 -15.79
N ASP A 85 5.85 -1.66 -15.10
CA ASP A 85 6.87 -0.61 -15.01
C ASP A 85 7.44 -0.27 -16.42
N GLU A 86 6.59 0.19 -17.32
CA GLU A 86 6.99 1.00 -18.46
C GLU A 86 7.06 2.46 -18.00
N VAL A 87 7.75 2.67 -16.89
CA VAL A 87 8.27 3.98 -16.59
C VAL A 87 9.68 4.02 -17.17
N GLU A 88 9.78 4.27 -18.45
CA GLU A 88 10.89 5.06 -18.94
C GLU A 88 10.71 6.50 -18.44
N GLU A 89 10.66 6.71 -17.15
CA GLU A 89 11.01 7.99 -16.59
C GLU A 89 12.53 8.08 -16.60
N THR A 90 13.04 8.45 -17.76
CA THR A 90 14.29 9.18 -17.76
C THR A 90 14.02 10.42 -16.90
N PRO A 91 14.67 10.56 -15.74
CA PRO A 91 14.49 11.76 -14.93
C PRO A 91 14.79 12.96 -15.83
N PRO A 92 13.97 14.02 -15.76
CA PRO A 92 14.22 15.22 -16.58
C PRO A 92 15.67 15.67 -16.33
N PRO A 93 16.39 16.09 -17.36
CA PRO A 93 17.77 16.50 -17.19
C PRO A 93 17.83 17.55 -16.08
N VAL A 94 18.79 17.41 -15.19
CA VAL A 94 18.93 18.24 -13.97
C VAL A 94 18.89 19.75 -14.29
N THR A 95 19.23 20.14 -15.51
CA THR A 95 19.17 21.49 -16.05
C THR A 95 17.75 22.07 -16.07
N ASP A 96 16.72 21.23 -16.31
CA ASP A 96 15.33 21.68 -16.37
C ASP A 96 14.73 21.88 -14.96
N LEU A 97 15.24 21.13 -13.97
CA LEU A 97 14.85 21.31 -12.56
C LEU A 97 15.43 22.61 -11.99
N ILE A 98 16.65 22.97 -12.35
CA ILE A 98 17.29 24.20 -11.87
C ILE A 98 16.58 25.43 -12.46
N SER A 99 16.18 25.40 -13.72
CA SER A 99 15.45 26.51 -14.34
C SER A 99 14.03 26.68 -13.78
N GLN A 100 13.40 25.64 -13.26
CA GLN A 100 12.10 25.73 -12.58
C GLN A 100 12.25 26.38 -11.20
N ILE A 101 13.29 26.05 -10.46
CA ILE A 101 13.57 26.61 -9.14
C ILE A 101 13.92 28.12 -9.24
N GLU A 102 14.69 28.52 -10.26
CA GLU A 102 15.04 29.94 -10.46
C GLU A 102 13.84 30.81 -10.85
N ASN A 103 12.78 30.22 -11.43
CA ASN A 103 11.56 30.96 -11.79
C ASN A 103 10.53 31.08 -10.65
N GLU A 104 10.67 30.27 -9.58
CA GLU A 104 9.76 30.34 -8.42
C GLU A 104 10.20 31.37 -7.37
N ASP A 105 11.46 31.80 -7.37
CA ASP A 105 11.98 32.78 -6.40
C ASP A 105 11.59 34.24 -6.70
N GLU A 106 10.99 34.54 -7.86
CA GLU A 106 10.61 35.92 -8.21
C GLU A 106 9.22 36.38 -7.73
N THR A 107 8.42 35.52 -7.06
CA THR A 107 7.04 35.89 -6.66
C THR A 107 6.70 35.65 -5.20
N CYS A 108 7.66 35.72 -4.28
CA CYS A 108 7.34 35.68 -2.86
C CYS A 108 7.10 37.07 -2.29
N GLU A 109 5.87 37.64 -2.49
CA GLU A 109 5.43 38.92 -1.89
C GLU A 109 5.18 38.87 -0.37
N SER A 110 5.41 37.74 0.30
CA SER A 110 5.10 37.61 1.74
C SER A 110 6.23 37.95 2.69
N CYS A 111 7.37 38.45 2.19
CA CYS A 111 8.51 38.86 3.04
C CYS A 111 8.73 40.39 3.09
N ALA A 112 7.72 41.20 2.78
CA ALA A 112 7.77 42.63 3.00
C ALA A 112 7.06 42.99 4.32
N ILE A 113 7.82 43.13 5.40
CA ILE A 113 7.47 43.87 6.62
C ILE A 113 8.43 45.04 6.71
#